data_85835a5ae97449f42078b68fd2c63999
#
_entry.id   85835a5ae97449f42078b68fd2c63999
#
_cell.length_a   1.000
_cell.length_b   1.000
_cell.length_c   1.000
_cell.angle_alpha   90.00
_cell.angle_beta   90.00
_cell.angle_gamma   90.00
#
_symmetry.space_group_name_H-M   'P 1'
#
loop_
_entity.id
_entity.type
_entity.pdbx_description
1 polymer ?
#
loop_
_entity_poly.entity_id
_entity_poly.type
_entity_poly.pdbx_seq_one_letter_code
_entity_poly.pdbx_strand_id
1 'polypeptide(L)'
;MAHGDAETVVAVPAGERALIAWGFPIAGMALGWLLKAAAGWIAGLSWAPLQGPFKLIAQIPEPWATIGALAVGLVAGLLLVLTAIGERLTVTVRDDAAVLTRVDGPSHTVARAGVAVVFVDGKQLVLQGADGWEHARESSDLRPAELRAAFTAHGYPWRDDGDPHRDLFRLWVPDLPGLPDGANALLAARAKALSKREEAESAVLREELRRLGVLVREEQRRQYWRLATPPATGDRAA
;
A
#
# COMPACT_ATOMS: atom_id res chain seq x y z
N MET A 1 7.06 -36.71 16.92
CA MET A 1 8.11 -35.77 16.46
C MET A 1 7.40 -34.47 16.15
N ALA A 2 7.55 -33.46 17.03
CA ALA A 2 7.00 -32.16 16.76
C ALA A 2 7.81 -31.56 15.62
N HIS A 3 7.22 -31.45 14.44
CA HIS A 3 7.68 -30.50 13.42
C HIS A 3 7.48 -29.14 14.07
N GLY A 4 8.57 -28.50 14.49
CA GLY A 4 8.50 -27.08 14.81
C GLY A 4 8.03 -26.39 13.54
N ASP A 5 6.89 -25.70 13.63
CA ASP A 5 6.33 -24.92 12.55
C ASP A 5 7.40 -23.89 12.13
N ALA A 6 8.16 -24.26 11.10
CA ALA A 6 9.12 -23.34 10.52
C ALA A 6 8.30 -22.17 9.94
N GLU A 7 8.48 -20.99 10.51
CA GLU A 7 7.87 -19.77 9.95
C GLU A 7 8.96 -18.86 9.43
N THR A 8 8.71 -18.24 8.31
CA THR A 8 9.58 -17.21 7.73
C THR A 8 8.85 -15.88 7.75
N VAL A 9 9.42 -14.92 8.47
CA VAL A 9 8.87 -13.57 8.56
C VAL A 9 9.62 -12.65 7.61
N VAL A 10 8.91 -12.08 6.65
CA VAL A 10 9.41 -11.04 5.75
C VAL A 10 8.86 -9.70 6.21
N ALA A 11 9.75 -8.84 6.65
CA ALA A 11 9.42 -7.50 7.13
C ALA A 11 10.53 -6.52 6.70
N VAL A 12 10.21 -5.23 6.71
CA VAL A 12 11.21 -4.18 6.43
C VAL A 12 12.38 -4.30 7.42
N PRO A 13 13.64 -4.26 6.95
CA PRO A 13 14.82 -4.40 7.78
C PRO A 13 14.85 -3.38 8.95
N ALA A 14 15.36 -3.81 10.11
CA ALA A 14 15.42 -2.98 11.31
C ALA A 14 16.21 -1.66 11.07
N GLY A 15 17.26 -1.67 10.26
CA GLY A 15 18.03 -0.48 9.90
C GLY A 15 17.22 0.56 9.13
N GLU A 16 16.40 0.11 8.18
CA GLU A 16 15.52 1.00 7.42
C GLU A 16 14.41 1.57 8.31
N ARG A 17 13.87 0.75 9.21
CA ARG A 17 12.91 1.21 10.23
C ARG A 17 13.52 2.28 11.14
N ALA A 18 14.75 2.08 11.61
CA ALA A 18 15.47 3.05 12.43
C ALA A 18 15.75 4.36 11.66
N LEU A 19 16.15 4.26 10.39
CA LEU A 19 16.39 5.43 9.55
C LEU A 19 15.13 6.29 9.40
N ILE A 20 13.97 5.69 9.20
CA ILE A 20 12.69 6.42 9.09
C ILE A 20 12.29 6.98 10.45
N ALA A 21 12.36 6.17 11.52
CA ALA A 21 11.96 6.57 12.86
C ALA A 21 12.76 7.76 13.41
N TRP A 22 14.02 7.88 13.08
CA TRP A 22 14.88 8.99 13.51
C TRP A 22 15.13 10.04 12.44
N GLY A 23 15.15 9.64 11.16
CA GLY A 23 15.44 10.52 10.03
C GLY A 23 14.38 11.60 9.85
N PHE A 24 13.10 11.26 9.84
CA PHE A 24 12.03 12.25 9.68
C PHE A 24 11.93 13.26 10.82
N PRO A 25 11.98 12.89 12.12
CA PRO A 25 12.01 13.85 13.19
C PRO A 25 13.21 14.78 13.14
N ILE A 26 14.41 14.27 12.86
CA ILE A 26 15.64 15.09 12.74
C ILE A 26 15.52 16.03 11.53
N ALA A 27 15.08 15.53 10.38
CA ALA A 27 14.88 16.34 9.18
C ALA A 27 13.79 17.40 9.40
N GLY A 28 12.71 17.06 10.12
CA GLY A 28 11.66 18.01 10.50
C GLY A 28 12.19 19.14 11.39
N MET A 29 12.96 18.81 12.40
CA MET A 29 13.60 19.82 13.27
C MET A 29 14.56 20.71 12.47
N ALA A 30 15.38 20.12 11.59
CA ALA A 30 16.30 20.87 10.73
C ALA A 30 15.55 21.82 9.79
N LEU A 31 14.46 21.35 9.18
CA LEU A 31 13.60 22.17 8.32
C LEU A 31 12.93 23.31 9.10
N GLY A 32 12.40 23.04 10.30
CA GLY A 32 11.81 24.05 11.18
C GLY A 32 12.82 25.13 11.53
N TRP A 33 14.04 24.74 11.88
CA TRP A 33 15.13 25.68 12.17
C TRP A 33 15.53 26.51 10.92
N LEU A 34 15.63 25.89 9.76
CA LEU A 34 15.93 26.58 8.50
C LEU A 34 14.86 27.61 8.13
N LEU A 35 13.58 27.25 8.27
CA LEU A 35 12.46 28.15 8.02
C LEU A 35 12.48 29.36 8.97
N LYS A 36 12.78 29.13 10.25
CA LYS A 36 12.96 30.20 11.25
C LYS A 36 14.16 31.06 10.89
N ALA A 37 15.30 30.49 10.55
CA ALA A 37 16.50 31.24 10.16
C ALA A 37 16.26 32.12 8.92
N ALA A 38 15.47 31.62 7.96
CA ALA A 38 15.10 32.35 6.76
C ALA A 38 13.97 33.38 6.98
N ALA A 39 13.22 33.29 8.08
CA ALA A 39 12.00 34.09 8.29
C ALA A 39 12.26 35.60 8.22
N GLY A 40 13.34 36.09 8.83
CA GLY A 40 13.73 37.50 8.79
C GLY A 40 14.06 37.99 7.38
N TRP A 41 14.76 37.17 6.60
CA TRP A 41 15.09 37.47 5.20
C TRP A 41 13.84 37.49 4.32
N ILE A 42 12.98 36.48 4.43
CA ILE A 42 11.72 36.38 3.67
C ILE A 42 10.77 37.52 4.03
N ALA A 43 10.65 37.89 5.28
CA ALA A 43 9.82 39.00 5.75
C ALA A 43 10.26 40.35 5.18
N GLY A 44 11.53 40.49 4.83
CA GLY A 44 12.09 41.70 4.18
C GLY A 44 11.88 41.78 2.67
N LEU A 45 11.48 40.69 2.01
CA LEU A 45 11.27 40.68 0.53
C LEU A 45 9.91 41.28 0.19
N SER A 46 9.89 42.35 -0.63
CA SER A 46 8.65 43.09 -1.00
C SER A 46 7.66 42.25 -1.84
N TRP A 47 8.11 41.20 -2.49
CA TRP A 47 7.33 40.33 -3.41
C TRP A 47 7.02 38.95 -2.89
N ALA A 48 7.54 38.58 -1.72
CA ALA A 48 7.39 37.19 -1.21
C ALA A 48 5.93 36.89 -0.87
N PRO A 49 5.40 35.73 -1.33
CA PRO A 49 4.11 35.24 -0.85
C PRO A 49 4.20 34.86 0.64
N LEU A 50 3.07 34.89 1.34
CA LEU A 50 2.97 34.48 2.75
C LEU A 50 3.82 35.30 3.75
N GLN A 51 4.11 36.57 3.48
CA GLN A 51 4.87 37.44 4.39
C GLN A 51 4.28 37.52 5.83
N GLY A 52 2.95 37.46 5.96
CA GLY A 52 2.28 37.55 7.26
C GLY A 52 2.78 36.53 8.29
N PRO A 53 2.72 35.22 8.00
CA PRO A 53 3.29 34.18 8.87
C PRO A 53 4.78 34.39 9.18
N PHE A 54 5.60 34.74 8.21
CA PHE A 54 7.04 34.95 8.44
C PHE A 54 7.32 36.19 9.28
N LYS A 55 6.56 37.28 9.16
CA LYS A 55 6.65 38.44 10.04
C LYS A 55 6.29 38.09 11.49
N LEU A 56 5.27 37.25 11.70
CA LEU A 56 4.92 36.77 13.04
C LEU A 56 6.05 35.96 13.66
N ILE A 57 6.64 35.03 12.90
CA ILE A 57 7.78 34.21 13.37
C ILE A 57 8.98 35.10 13.73
N ALA A 58 9.27 36.10 12.89
CA ALA A 58 10.39 37.02 13.09
C ALA A 58 10.22 37.94 14.33
N GLN A 59 9.00 38.14 14.84
CA GLN A 59 8.72 38.93 16.03
C GLN A 59 8.84 38.16 17.36
N ILE A 60 8.90 36.82 17.29
CA ILE A 60 9.02 36.00 18.51
C ILE A 60 10.43 36.14 19.06
N PRO A 61 10.59 36.53 20.35
CA PRO A 61 11.91 36.69 20.95
C PRO A 61 12.64 35.35 21.13
N GLU A 62 13.97 35.38 21.03
CA GLU A 62 14.81 34.26 21.39
C GLU A 62 14.79 34.00 22.91
N PRO A 63 14.85 32.74 23.37
CA PRO A 63 15.04 31.48 22.60
C PRO A 63 13.73 30.84 22.14
N TRP A 64 12.57 31.44 22.38
CA TRP A 64 11.26 30.85 22.14
C TRP A 64 10.99 30.59 20.64
N ALA A 65 11.49 31.47 19.76
CA ALA A 65 11.39 31.30 18.32
C ALA A 65 12.09 29.99 17.88
N THR A 66 13.28 29.73 18.39
CA THR A 66 14.05 28.53 18.05
C THR A 66 13.40 27.28 18.63
N ILE A 67 12.98 27.30 19.90
CA ILE A 67 12.31 26.17 20.56
C ILE A 67 11.00 25.82 19.82
N GLY A 68 10.19 26.82 19.51
CA GLY A 68 8.94 26.64 18.78
C GLY A 68 9.14 26.04 17.38
N ALA A 69 10.11 26.54 16.63
CA ALA A 69 10.43 26.03 15.31
C ALA A 69 10.89 24.56 15.32
N LEU A 70 11.76 24.20 16.27
CA LEU A 70 12.21 22.82 16.47
C LEU A 70 11.06 21.91 16.91
N ALA A 71 10.20 22.37 17.84
CA ALA A 71 9.05 21.60 18.32
C ALA A 71 8.04 21.32 17.19
N VAL A 72 7.68 22.32 16.41
CA VAL A 72 6.78 22.16 15.26
C VAL A 72 7.39 21.21 14.21
N GLY A 73 8.67 21.38 13.90
CA GLY A 73 9.39 20.49 12.99
C GLY A 73 9.44 19.05 13.50
N LEU A 74 9.69 18.85 14.80
CA LEU A 74 9.67 17.53 15.44
C LEU A 74 8.29 16.87 15.32
N VAL A 75 7.22 17.60 15.66
CA VAL A 75 5.84 17.08 15.58
C VAL A 75 5.49 16.71 14.14
N ALA A 76 5.81 17.56 13.17
CA ALA A 76 5.59 17.25 11.76
C ALA A 76 6.36 16.00 11.33
N GLY A 77 7.63 15.87 11.73
CA GLY A 77 8.44 14.68 11.46
C GLY A 77 7.87 13.41 12.10
N LEU A 78 7.40 13.49 13.35
CA LEU A 78 6.76 12.36 14.03
C LEU A 78 5.45 11.93 13.35
N LEU A 79 4.62 12.87 12.89
CA LEU A 79 3.41 12.56 12.15
C LEU A 79 3.73 11.81 10.86
N LEU A 80 4.79 12.20 10.14
CA LEU A 80 5.27 11.47 8.95
C LEU A 80 5.75 10.05 9.30
N VAL A 81 6.41 9.86 10.44
CA VAL A 81 6.80 8.53 10.92
C VAL A 81 5.58 7.66 11.18
N LEU A 82 4.55 8.20 11.86
CA LEU A 82 3.33 7.45 12.18
C LEU A 82 2.61 6.98 10.92
N THR A 83 2.45 7.87 9.93
CA THR A 83 1.85 7.47 8.64
C THR A 83 2.69 6.43 7.90
N ALA A 84 4.01 6.59 7.86
CA ALA A 84 4.92 5.66 7.18
C ALA A 84 5.00 4.28 7.86
N ILE A 85 4.75 4.19 9.17
CA ILE A 85 4.77 2.91 9.90
C ILE A 85 3.43 2.18 9.74
N GLY A 86 2.30 2.90 9.81
CA GLY A 86 0.95 2.31 9.79
C GLY A 86 0.65 1.51 8.51
N GLU A 87 1.20 1.93 7.38
CA GLU A 87 0.96 1.31 6.07
C GLU A 87 1.81 0.05 5.79
N ARG A 88 2.72 -0.32 6.70
CA ARG A 88 3.68 -1.41 6.45
C ARG A 88 3.07 -2.78 6.53
N LEU A 89 3.38 -3.58 5.52
CA LEU A 89 3.02 -5.00 5.45
C LEU A 89 4.13 -5.85 6.10
N THR A 90 3.72 -6.80 6.94
CA THR A 90 4.53 -7.93 7.39
C THR A 90 3.91 -9.21 6.87
N VAL A 91 4.72 -10.07 6.27
CA VAL A 91 4.29 -11.34 5.73
C VAL A 91 4.94 -12.47 6.51
N THR A 92 4.13 -13.26 7.18
CA THR A 92 4.57 -14.50 7.86
C THR A 92 4.14 -15.69 7.01
N VAL A 93 5.10 -16.43 6.51
CA VAL A 93 4.87 -17.61 5.65
C VAL A 93 5.13 -18.86 6.45
N ARG A 94 4.17 -19.77 6.44
CA ARG A 94 4.22 -21.11 7.06
C ARG A 94 3.86 -22.17 6.02
N ASP A 95 4.08 -23.41 6.36
CA ASP A 95 3.78 -24.55 5.48
C ASP A 95 2.28 -24.72 5.22
N ASP A 96 1.43 -24.28 6.14
CA ASP A 96 -0.03 -24.42 6.08
C ASP A 96 -0.76 -23.13 5.67
N ALA A 97 -0.22 -21.97 5.99
CA ALA A 97 -0.86 -20.68 5.74
C ALA A 97 0.14 -19.52 5.58
N ALA A 98 -0.25 -18.50 4.83
CA ALA A 98 0.41 -17.20 4.79
C ALA A 98 -0.43 -16.16 5.54
N VAL A 99 0.20 -15.42 6.45
CA VAL A 99 -0.44 -14.35 7.22
C VAL A 99 0.12 -13.01 6.78
N LEU A 100 -0.75 -12.15 6.27
CA LEU A 100 -0.43 -10.80 5.85
C LEU A 100 -0.97 -9.84 6.92
N THR A 101 -0.08 -9.13 7.61
CA THR A 101 -0.45 -8.26 8.73
C THR A 101 -0.01 -6.83 8.45
N ARG A 102 -0.91 -5.87 8.63
CA ARG A 102 -0.59 -4.44 8.69
C ARG A 102 -0.65 -3.95 10.14
N VAL A 103 0.18 -2.97 10.47
CA VAL A 103 0.20 -2.41 11.83
C VAL A 103 -1.17 -1.83 12.20
N ASP A 104 -1.79 -1.10 11.30
CA ASP A 104 -3.08 -0.41 11.52
C ASP A 104 -4.26 -1.10 10.81
N GLY A 105 -4.13 -2.38 10.46
CA GLY A 105 -5.16 -3.09 9.70
C GLY A 105 -5.42 -4.51 10.18
N PRO A 106 -6.47 -5.14 9.65
CA PRO A 106 -6.73 -6.54 9.91
C PRO A 106 -5.62 -7.43 9.35
N SER A 107 -5.35 -8.53 10.03
CA SER A 107 -4.50 -9.59 9.47
C SER A 107 -5.33 -10.48 8.53
N HIS A 108 -4.79 -10.73 7.34
CA HIS A 108 -5.38 -11.66 6.38
C HIS A 108 -4.62 -12.99 6.44
N THR A 109 -5.31 -14.06 6.77
CA THR A 109 -4.74 -15.41 6.73
C THR A 109 -5.25 -16.13 5.49
N VAL A 110 -4.34 -16.62 4.68
CA VAL A 110 -4.63 -17.37 3.45
C VAL A 110 -4.07 -18.78 3.61
N ALA A 111 -4.94 -19.78 3.62
CA ALA A 111 -4.54 -21.18 3.69
C ALA A 111 -3.76 -21.57 2.42
N ARG A 112 -2.63 -22.27 2.59
CA ARG A 112 -1.77 -22.68 1.47
C ARG A 112 -2.52 -23.51 0.43
N ALA A 113 -3.41 -24.39 0.86
CA ALA A 113 -4.20 -25.25 -0.03
C ALA A 113 -5.04 -24.47 -1.05
N GLY A 114 -5.40 -23.21 -0.74
CA GLY A 114 -6.13 -22.35 -1.64
C GLY A 114 -5.25 -21.57 -2.64
N VAL A 115 -3.91 -21.58 -2.45
CA VAL A 115 -3.00 -20.77 -3.24
C VAL A 115 -2.42 -21.58 -4.40
N ALA A 116 -2.78 -21.21 -5.62
CA ALA A 116 -2.24 -21.80 -6.85
C ALA A 116 -1.01 -21.03 -7.39
N VAL A 117 -0.91 -19.75 -7.07
CA VAL A 117 0.24 -18.91 -7.48
C VAL A 117 0.39 -17.70 -6.57
N VAL A 118 1.65 -17.33 -6.33
CA VAL A 118 2.04 -16.10 -5.64
C VAL A 118 2.93 -15.27 -6.58
N PHE A 119 2.64 -13.99 -6.69
CA PHE A 119 3.42 -13.08 -7.53
C PHE A 119 3.36 -11.65 -7.01
N VAL A 120 4.22 -10.80 -7.55
CA VAL A 120 4.17 -9.34 -7.33
C VAL A 120 3.68 -8.65 -8.60
N ASP A 121 2.62 -7.85 -8.48
CA ASP A 121 2.08 -7.03 -9.54
C ASP A 121 2.31 -5.54 -9.21
N GLY A 122 3.35 -4.96 -9.81
CA GLY A 122 3.83 -3.63 -9.45
C GLY A 122 4.34 -3.58 -8.02
N LYS A 123 3.62 -2.91 -7.13
CA LYS A 123 3.90 -2.86 -5.69
C LYS A 123 2.93 -3.71 -4.86
N GLN A 124 2.25 -4.65 -5.46
CA GLN A 124 1.25 -5.45 -4.75
C GLN A 124 1.65 -6.92 -4.72
N LEU A 125 1.68 -7.50 -3.52
CA LEU A 125 1.78 -8.95 -3.32
C LEU A 125 0.41 -9.57 -3.54
N VAL A 126 0.34 -10.57 -4.41
CA VAL A 126 -0.91 -11.25 -4.76
C VAL A 126 -0.79 -12.74 -4.48
N LEU A 127 -1.77 -13.28 -3.75
CA LEU A 127 -1.98 -14.71 -3.55
C LEU A 127 -3.26 -15.09 -4.29
N GLN A 128 -3.14 -15.92 -5.32
CA GLN A 128 -4.23 -16.24 -6.23
C GLN A 128 -4.51 -17.75 -6.24
N GLY A 129 -5.80 -18.09 -6.28
CA GLY A 129 -6.27 -19.47 -6.41
C GLY A 129 -6.24 -19.98 -7.85
N ALA A 130 -6.48 -21.27 -8.02
CA ALA A 130 -6.54 -21.93 -9.34
C ALA A 130 -7.69 -21.40 -10.22
N ASP A 131 -8.74 -20.89 -9.61
CA ASP A 131 -9.86 -20.23 -10.27
C ASP A 131 -9.55 -18.79 -10.70
N GLY A 132 -8.32 -18.36 -10.50
CA GLY A 132 -7.90 -16.99 -10.77
C GLY A 132 -8.42 -15.96 -9.75
N TRP A 133 -9.04 -16.42 -8.65
CA TRP A 133 -9.50 -15.54 -7.57
C TRP A 133 -8.34 -15.04 -6.71
N GLU A 134 -8.32 -13.77 -6.40
CA GLU A 134 -7.31 -13.19 -5.52
C GLU A 134 -7.74 -13.34 -4.07
N HIS A 135 -7.13 -14.30 -3.36
CA HIS A 135 -7.38 -14.50 -1.92
C HIS A 135 -6.81 -13.35 -1.09
N ALA A 136 -5.68 -12.78 -1.54
CA ALA A 136 -5.10 -11.57 -0.98
C ALA A 136 -4.44 -10.74 -2.08
N ARG A 137 -4.57 -9.42 -1.98
CA ARG A 137 -3.86 -8.43 -2.78
C ARG A 137 -3.51 -7.25 -1.87
N GLU A 138 -2.24 -7.16 -1.48
CA GLU A 138 -1.76 -6.19 -0.51
C GLU A 138 -0.62 -5.34 -1.08
N SER A 139 -0.70 -4.03 -0.85
CA SER A 139 0.41 -3.13 -1.17
C SER A 139 1.63 -3.50 -0.33
N SER A 140 2.78 -3.63 -0.96
CA SER A 140 3.99 -4.13 -0.33
C SER A 140 5.21 -3.36 -0.81
N ASP A 141 5.98 -2.83 0.14
CA ASP A 141 7.31 -2.28 -0.08
C ASP A 141 8.41 -3.30 0.27
N LEU A 142 8.03 -4.57 0.54
CA LEU A 142 8.95 -5.66 0.79
C LEU A 142 9.70 -6.02 -0.49
N ARG A 143 10.95 -6.44 -0.33
CA ARG A 143 11.79 -6.83 -1.47
C ARG A 143 11.24 -8.10 -2.14
N PRO A 144 10.96 -8.08 -3.44
CA PRO A 144 10.42 -9.25 -4.15
C PRO A 144 11.29 -10.51 -3.99
N ALA A 145 12.61 -10.34 -3.93
CA ALA A 145 13.53 -11.46 -3.72
C ALA A 145 13.37 -12.14 -2.35
N GLU A 146 13.09 -11.37 -1.30
CA GLU A 146 12.85 -11.92 0.05
C GLU A 146 11.49 -12.61 0.13
N LEU A 147 10.46 -12.02 -0.47
CA LEU A 147 9.15 -12.66 -0.60
C LEU A 147 9.26 -13.98 -1.36
N ARG A 148 9.93 -13.97 -2.54
CA ARG A 148 10.19 -15.19 -3.32
C ARG A 148 10.86 -16.27 -2.48
N ALA A 149 11.94 -15.93 -1.79
CA ALA A 149 12.69 -16.89 -0.97
C ALA A 149 11.80 -17.49 0.13
N ALA A 150 11.02 -16.65 0.83
CA ALA A 150 10.12 -17.09 1.88
C ALA A 150 9.02 -18.02 1.34
N PHE A 151 8.30 -17.60 0.31
CA PHE A 151 7.22 -18.40 -0.25
C PHE A 151 7.70 -19.72 -0.87
N THR A 152 8.83 -19.72 -1.58
CA THR A 152 9.40 -20.93 -2.16
C THR A 152 9.93 -21.90 -1.10
N ALA A 153 10.52 -21.41 0.00
CA ALA A 153 10.98 -22.22 1.10
C ALA A 153 9.85 -23.03 1.75
N HIS A 154 8.63 -22.47 1.78
CA HIS A 154 7.43 -23.11 2.28
C HIS A 154 6.58 -23.78 1.19
N GLY A 155 7.16 -24.00 0.00
CA GLY A 155 6.55 -24.73 -1.11
C GLY A 155 5.36 -24.04 -1.77
N TYR A 156 5.23 -22.72 -1.68
CA TYR A 156 4.24 -21.99 -2.46
C TYR A 156 4.71 -21.79 -3.91
N PRO A 157 3.82 -21.94 -4.89
CA PRO A 157 4.17 -21.70 -6.29
C PRO A 157 4.41 -20.20 -6.54
N TRP A 158 5.66 -19.80 -6.61
CA TRP A 158 6.04 -18.43 -6.93
C TRP A 158 6.19 -18.21 -8.44
N ARG A 159 5.77 -17.04 -8.92
CA ARG A 159 5.90 -16.64 -10.31
C ARG A 159 6.59 -15.28 -10.43
N ASP A 160 7.68 -15.22 -11.18
CA ASP A 160 8.44 -13.98 -11.39
C ASP A 160 7.84 -13.08 -12.47
N ASP A 161 7.09 -13.67 -13.43
CA ASP A 161 6.49 -12.95 -14.57
C ASP A 161 5.20 -12.19 -14.22
N GLY A 162 4.80 -12.20 -12.94
CA GLY A 162 3.58 -11.53 -12.46
C GLY A 162 2.30 -12.34 -12.73
N ASP A 163 1.19 -11.65 -12.96
CA ASP A 163 -0.14 -12.26 -13.06
C ASP A 163 -0.22 -13.21 -14.27
N PRO A 164 -0.50 -14.52 -14.06
CA PRO A 164 -0.69 -15.49 -15.15
C PRO A 164 -1.90 -15.16 -16.05
N HIS A 165 -2.83 -14.36 -15.56
CA HIS A 165 -4.04 -13.97 -16.28
C HIS A 165 -3.96 -12.54 -16.83
N ARG A 166 -2.75 -11.98 -16.93
CA ARG A 166 -2.53 -10.59 -17.38
C ARG A 166 -3.20 -10.30 -18.72
N ASP A 167 -3.10 -11.21 -19.65
CA ASP A 167 -3.63 -11.06 -21.02
C ASP A 167 -5.16 -11.14 -21.10
N LEU A 168 -5.82 -11.57 -20.02
CA LEU A 168 -7.28 -11.62 -19.93
C LEU A 168 -7.90 -10.28 -19.49
N PHE A 169 -7.07 -9.34 -19.02
CA PHE A 169 -7.56 -8.03 -18.62
C PHE A 169 -7.93 -7.18 -19.83
N ARG A 170 -9.12 -6.62 -19.78
CA ARG A 170 -9.66 -5.70 -20.80
C ARG A 170 -9.73 -4.30 -20.25
N LEU A 171 -9.45 -3.31 -21.09
CA LEU A 171 -9.62 -1.91 -20.71
C LEU A 171 -11.10 -1.67 -20.36
N TRP A 172 -11.34 -1.06 -19.19
CA TRP A 172 -12.68 -0.61 -18.86
C TRP A 172 -13.04 0.64 -19.66
N VAL A 173 -14.18 0.57 -20.31
CA VAL A 173 -14.86 1.70 -20.96
C VAL A 173 -16.30 1.67 -20.46
N PRO A 174 -16.87 2.84 -20.07
CA PRO A 174 -18.25 2.90 -19.60
C PRO A 174 -19.21 2.21 -20.60
N ASP A 175 -20.19 1.49 -20.04
CA ASP A 175 -21.28 0.85 -20.78
C ASP A 175 -20.90 -0.25 -21.78
N LEU A 176 -19.63 -0.71 -21.76
CA LEU A 176 -19.24 -1.90 -22.53
C LEU A 176 -19.93 -3.17 -21.94
N PRO A 177 -20.50 -4.01 -22.80
CA PRO A 177 -21.15 -5.25 -22.36
C PRO A 177 -20.14 -6.27 -21.81
N GLY A 178 -20.63 -7.19 -20.99
CA GLY A 178 -19.86 -8.32 -20.44
C GLY A 178 -19.47 -8.14 -18.95
N LEU A 179 -19.83 -7.04 -18.32
CA LEU A 179 -19.74 -6.85 -16.88
C LEU A 179 -21.03 -7.29 -16.20
N PRO A 180 -20.96 -7.84 -14.96
CA PRO A 180 -22.13 -8.09 -14.13
C PRO A 180 -22.90 -6.79 -13.82
N ASP A 181 -24.19 -6.94 -13.48
CA ASP A 181 -25.03 -5.83 -13.06
C ASP A 181 -24.40 -5.06 -11.90
N GLY A 182 -24.41 -3.74 -12.00
CA GLY A 182 -23.82 -2.84 -11.02
C GLY A 182 -22.30 -2.62 -11.14
N ALA A 183 -21.56 -3.49 -11.80
CA ALA A 183 -20.09 -3.38 -11.89
C ALA A 183 -19.64 -2.12 -12.64
N ASN A 184 -20.38 -1.68 -13.67
CA ASN A 184 -20.07 -0.42 -14.35
C ASN A 184 -20.16 0.79 -13.41
N ALA A 185 -21.17 0.84 -12.55
CA ALA A 185 -21.34 1.93 -11.58
C ALA A 185 -20.19 1.96 -10.56
N LEU A 186 -19.78 0.78 -10.07
CA LEU A 186 -18.63 0.65 -9.15
C LEU A 186 -17.31 1.06 -9.82
N LEU A 187 -17.09 0.66 -11.07
CA LEU A 187 -15.90 1.05 -11.84
C LEU A 187 -15.86 2.55 -12.09
N ALA A 188 -17.01 3.19 -12.39
CA ALA A 188 -17.11 4.63 -12.55
C ALA A 188 -16.82 5.37 -11.22
N ALA A 189 -17.39 4.90 -10.11
CA ALA A 189 -17.11 5.45 -8.78
C ALA A 189 -15.61 5.31 -8.45
N ARG A 190 -15.02 4.14 -8.72
CA ARG A 190 -13.60 3.90 -8.50
C ARG A 190 -12.71 4.78 -9.38
N ALA A 191 -13.06 5.02 -10.63
CA ALA A 191 -12.33 5.96 -11.49
C ALA A 191 -12.32 7.38 -10.89
N LYS A 192 -13.45 7.80 -10.32
CA LYS A 192 -13.56 9.09 -9.63
C LYS A 192 -12.70 9.14 -8.36
N ALA A 193 -12.72 8.12 -7.53
CA ALA A 193 -11.87 8.02 -6.33
C ALA A 193 -10.37 8.08 -6.71
N LEU A 194 -9.94 7.31 -7.73
CA LEU A 194 -8.58 7.34 -8.24
C LEU A 194 -8.15 8.73 -8.76
N SER A 195 -9.04 9.43 -9.46
CA SER A 195 -8.76 10.78 -9.96
C SER A 195 -8.52 11.78 -8.83
N LYS A 196 -9.17 11.59 -7.69
CA LYS A 196 -9.04 12.41 -6.48
C LYS A 196 -7.95 11.92 -5.53
N ARG A 197 -7.30 10.79 -5.83
CA ARG A 197 -6.32 10.11 -4.96
C ARG A 197 -6.91 9.63 -3.62
N GLU A 198 -8.18 9.27 -3.63
CA GLU A 198 -8.90 8.70 -2.49
C GLU A 198 -8.62 7.17 -2.43
N GLU A 199 -7.43 6.79 -1.95
CA GLU A 199 -6.95 5.40 -2.01
C GLU A 199 -7.82 4.45 -1.19
N ALA A 200 -8.26 4.88 0.00
CA ALA A 200 -9.13 4.08 0.86
C ALA A 200 -10.47 3.77 0.17
N GLU A 201 -11.11 4.76 -0.44
CA GLU A 201 -12.36 4.59 -1.19
C GLU A 201 -12.16 3.67 -2.40
N SER A 202 -11.06 3.87 -3.13
CA SER A 202 -10.69 3.02 -4.26
C SER A 202 -10.49 1.55 -3.85
N ALA A 203 -9.95 1.28 -2.65
CA ALA A 203 -9.78 -0.06 -2.11
C ALA A 203 -11.13 -0.70 -1.74
N VAL A 204 -12.03 0.04 -1.09
CA VAL A 204 -13.40 -0.42 -0.78
C VAL A 204 -14.14 -0.81 -2.08
N LEU A 205 -14.11 0.06 -3.08
CA LEU A 205 -14.78 -0.20 -4.36
C LEU A 205 -14.16 -1.39 -5.12
N ARG A 206 -12.86 -1.63 -4.97
CA ARG A 206 -12.22 -2.84 -5.51
C ARG A 206 -12.78 -4.09 -4.84
N GLU A 207 -12.96 -4.06 -3.52
CA GLU A 207 -13.51 -5.20 -2.79
C GLU A 207 -14.96 -5.49 -3.20
N GLU A 208 -15.78 -4.46 -3.41
CA GLU A 208 -17.15 -4.64 -3.92
C GLU A 208 -17.16 -5.24 -5.33
N LEU A 209 -16.27 -4.78 -6.23
CA LEU A 209 -16.10 -5.37 -7.56
C LEU A 209 -15.66 -6.83 -7.46
N ARG A 210 -14.73 -7.14 -6.55
CA ARG A 210 -14.29 -8.50 -6.30
C ARG A 210 -15.46 -9.40 -5.88
N ARG A 211 -16.37 -8.93 -5.03
CA ARG A 211 -17.58 -9.68 -4.64
C ARG A 211 -18.50 -10.01 -5.82
N LEU A 212 -18.51 -9.16 -6.84
CA LEU A 212 -19.21 -9.41 -8.10
C LEU A 212 -18.44 -10.33 -9.07
N GLY A 213 -17.29 -10.86 -8.66
CA GLY A 213 -16.44 -11.67 -9.53
C GLY A 213 -15.63 -10.85 -10.53
N VAL A 214 -15.52 -9.53 -10.34
CA VAL A 214 -14.77 -8.64 -11.21
C VAL A 214 -13.44 -8.29 -10.56
N LEU A 215 -12.35 -8.75 -11.16
CA LEU A 215 -11.01 -8.40 -10.75
C LEU A 215 -10.53 -7.18 -11.52
N VAL A 216 -9.97 -6.21 -10.81
CA VAL A 216 -9.57 -4.93 -11.41
C VAL A 216 -8.09 -4.66 -11.20
N ARG A 217 -7.48 -4.12 -12.25
CA ARG A 217 -6.09 -3.67 -12.28
C ARG A 217 -6.03 -2.23 -12.76
N GLU A 218 -5.09 -1.48 -12.24
CA GLU A 218 -4.79 -0.13 -12.69
C GLU A 218 -3.43 -0.11 -13.38
N GLU A 219 -3.39 0.47 -14.56
CA GLU A 219 -2.16 0.72 -15.30
C GLU A 219 -2.25 2.10 -15.95
N GLN A 220 -1.28 2.97 -15.71
CA GLN A 220 -1.21 4.35 -16.25
C GLN A 220 -2.51 5.15 -16.06
N ARG A 221 -3.12 5.07 -14.88
CA ARG A 221 -4.40 5.71 -14.52
C ARG A 221 -5.62 5.20 -15.30
N ARG A 222 -5.49 4.08 -16.00
CA ARG A 222 -6.60 3.40 -16.66
C ARG A 222 -6.95 2.16 -15.88
N GLN A 223 -8.23 1.83 -15.85
CA GLN A 223 -8.71 0.61 -15.21
C GLN A 223 -8.87 -0.48 -16.24
N TYR A 224 -8.37 -1.66 -15.87
CA TYR A 224 -8.58 -2.90 -16.63
C TYR A 224 -9.34 -3.87 -15.73
N TRP A 225 -10.15 -4.71 -16.32
CA TRP A 225 -10.96 -5.69 -15.62
C TRP A 225 -10.92 -7.05 -16.31
N ARG A 226 -11.12 -8.08 -15.54
CA ARG A 226 -11.43 -9.43 -15.99
C ARG A 226 -12.42 -10.07 -15.03
N LEU A 227 -13.12 -11.09 -15.48
CA LEU A 227 -13.91 -11.93 -14.59
C LEU A 227 -12.99 -12.95 -13.91
N ALA A 228 -13.26 -13.26 -12.64
CA ALA A 228 -12.73 -14.47 -12.03
C ALA A 228 -13.31 -15.65 -12.81
N THR A 229 -12.48 -16.62 -13.17
CA THR A 229 -12.98 -17.86 -13.75
C THR A 229 -13.70 -18.61 -12.62
N PRO A 230 -15.01 -18.93 -12.75
CA PRO A 230 -15.64 -19.78 -11.75
C PRO A 230 -14.83 -21.05 -11.62
N PRO A 231 -14.66 -21.62 -10.41
CA PRO A 231 -14.01 -22.91 -10.27
C PRO A 231 -14.71 -23.87 -11.21
N ALA A 232 -13.92 -24.56 -12.05
CA ALA A 232 -14.46 -25.58 -12.92
C ALA A 232 -15.33 -26.47 -12.03
N THR A 233 -16.61 -26.57 -12.33
CA THR A 233 -17.57 -27.36 -11.57
C THR A 233 -17.12 -28.80 -11.76
N GLY A 234 -16.11 -29.20 -10.95
CA GLY A 234 -15.65 -30.56 -10.83
C GLY A 234 -16.80 -31.35 -10.25
N ASP A 235 -17.49 -32.01 -11.16
CA ASP A 235 -18.13 -33.28 -10.95
C ASP A 235 -18.55 -33.59 -9.49
N ARG A 236 -19.70 -33.03 -9.07
CA ARG A 236 -20.52 -33.68 -8.08
C ARG A 236 -21.24 -34.81 -8.79
N ALA A 237 -20.47 -35.82 -9.15
CA ALA A 237 -21.04 -37.09 -9.55
C ALA A 237 -21.30 -37.92 -8.30
N ALA A 238 -22.60 -38.20 -8.12
CA ALA A 238 -23.25 -39.34 -7.49
C ALA A 238 -22.64 -39.89 -6.19
#